data_ebce4d96eef9b3ef18a6db8b2cd45530
#
_entry.id   ebce4d96eef9b3ef18a6db8b2cd45530
#
_cell.length_a   1.000
_cell.length_b   1.000
_cell.length_c   1.000
_cell.angle_alpha   90.00
_cell.angle_beta   90.00
_cell.angle_gamma   90.00
#
_symmetry.space_group_name_H-M   'P 1'
#
loop_
_entity.id
_entity.type
_entity.pdbx_description
1 polymer ?
#
loop_
_entity_poly.entity_id
_entity_poly.type
_entity_poly.pdbx_seq_one_letter_code
_entity_poly.pdbx_strand_id
1 'polypeptide(L)'
;MAFFIQLCFNGIALGCIYALIALGFTIIFKASEVINFAQGEFLLVGAYVVWAGVSEWNLNFFLAFLLGIAVTVITGVLFERLALRQMIGRPAFAVLMVTIGLDILLRTGVIIKWGGSNRTAASPFKLSSGFDTGGVHFGTSEIWTIIVTIVVCALLFVFFRFTKYGLAMRATAIDQEAALAIGINIRVVYALAWGIAGAIATIGGVFLGIQEITFDPTLGQIALLAFPAIILGGLDSVVGAVVGGILIGLTQDITAGYESHFANILGAGFHDIAPYILMIIILFIRPYGLFGTRKVERI
;
A
#
# COMPACT_ATOMS: atom_id res chain seq x y z
N MET A 1 -23.87 -7.35 19.43
CA MET A 1 -24.09 -6.41 18.31
C MET A 1 -23.00 -5.32 18.30
N ALA A 2 -22.82 -4.56 19.39
CA ALA A 2 -21.80 -3.50 19.46
C ALA A 2 -20.36 -4.02 19.14
N PHE A 3 -19.97 -5.16 19.71
CA PHE A 3 -18.68 -5.79 19.42
C PHE A 3 -18.45 -6.07 17.92
N PHE A 4 -19.45 -6.62 17.23
CA PHE A 4 -19.33 -6.87 15.79
C PHE A 4 -19.21 -5.57 14.98
N ILE A 5 -19.94 -4.51 15.36
CA ILE A 5 -19.83 -3.19 14.73
C ILE A 5 -18.44 -2.60 14.96
N GLN A 6 -17.87 -2.78 16.17
CA GLN A 6 -16.49 -2.36 16.47
C GLN A 6 -15.49 -3.04 15.56
N LEU A 7 -15.59 -4.38 15.39
CA LEU A 7 -14.71 -5.13 14.49
C LEU A 7 -14.87 -4.66 13.03
N CYS A 8 -16.08 -4.42 12.57
CA CYS A 8 -16.29 -3.90 11.22
C CYS A 8 -15.66 -2.51 11.02
N PHE A 9 -15.76 -1.63 12.02
CA PHE A 9 -15.16 -0.30 11.95
C PHE A 9 -13.63 -0.36 11.91
N ASN A 10 -13.04 -1.13 12.82
CA ASN A 10 -11.58 -1.32 12.86
C ASN A 10 -11.08 -2.02 11.58
N GLY A 11 -11.80 -3.06 11.13
CA GLY A 11 -11.48 -3.78 9.89
C GLY A 11 -11.58 -2.90 8.63
N ILE A 12 -12.50 -1.93 8.59
CA ILE A 12 -12.54 -0.93 7.51
C ILE A 12 -11.31 -0.02 7.59
N ALA A 13 -10.92 0.44 8.78
CA ALA A 13 -9.75 1.30 8.95
C ALA A 13 -8.46 0.57 8.55
N LEU A 14 -8.27 -0.68 8.99
CA LEU A 14 -7.16 -1.54 8.57
C LEU A 14 -7.21 -1.80 7.05
N GLY A 15 -8.39 -2.09 6.53
CA GLY A 15 -8.63 -2.28 5.11
C GLY A 15 -8.30 -1.05 4.26
N CYS A 16 -8.50 0.16 4.79
CA CYS A 16 -8.08 1.40 4.16
C CYS A 16 -6.54 1.50 4.05
N ILE A 17 -5.79 1.04 5.06
CA ILE A 17 -4.33 0.98 4.98
C ILE A 17 -3.90 -0.03 3.90
N TYR A 18 -4.49 -1.23 3.90
CA TYR A 18 -4.22 -2.21 2.85
C TYR A 18 -4.59 -1.71 1.46
N ALA A 19 -5.67 -0.94 1.33
CA ALA A 19 -6.05 -0.28 0.09
C ALA A 19 -4.98 0.73 -0.38
N LEU A 20 -4.42 1.55 0.51
CA LEU A 20 -3.32 2.46 0.17
C LEU A 20 -2.08 1.70 -0.31
N ILE A 21 -1.68 0.65 0.39
CA ILE A 21 -0.55 -0.18 -0.02
C ILE A 21 -0.83 -0.84 -1.39
N ALA A 22 -2.01 -1.43 -1.54
CA ALA A 22 -2.45 -2.06 -2.79
C ALA A 22 -2.50 -1.08 -3.96
N LEU A 23 -2.93 0.18 -3.74
CA LEU A 23 -2.91 1.24 -4.74
C LEU A 23 -1.48 1.53 -5.22
N GLY A 24 -0.50 1.57 -4.31
CA GLY A 24 0.90 1.75 -4.69
C GLY A 24 1.40 0.67 -5.63
N PHE A 25 1.12 -0.60 -5.33
CA PHE A 25 1.42 -1.72 -6.22
C PHE A 25 0.69 -1.61 -7.56
N THR A 26 -0.63 -1.37 -7.52
CA THR A 26 -1.47 -1.30 -8.73
C THR A 26 -1.02 -0.20 -9.68
N ILE A 27 -0.61 0.97 -9.17
CA ILE A 27 -0.16 2.09 -10.00
C ILE A 27 1.14 1.73 -10.74
N ILE A 28 2.10 1.11 -10.06
CA ILE A 28 3.34 0.65 -10.69
C ILE A 28 3.04 -0.47 -11.69
N PHE A 29 2.26 -1.48 -11.29
CA PHE A 29 1.89 -2.58 -12.17
C PHE A 29 1.17 -2.11 -13.43
N LYS A 30 0.22 -1.18 -13.28
CA LYS A 30 -0.53 -0.61 -14.41
C LYS A 30 0.36 0.18 -15.37
N ALA A 31 1.42 0.80 -14.89
CA ALA A 31 2.34 1.55 -15.73
C ALA A 31 3.39 0.66 -16.43
N SER A 32 3.91 -0.36 -15.74
CA SER A 32 5.09 -1.12 -16.16
C SER A 32 4.88 -2.63 -16.29
N GLU A 33 3.71 -3.13 -15.94
CA GLU A 33 3.38 -4.57 -15.82
C GLU A 33 4.31 -5.36 -14.87
N VAL A 34 5.01 -4.66 -13.99
CA VAL A 34 5.95 -5.23 -13.03
C VAL A 34 5.41 -5.07 -11.61
N ILE A 35 5.52 -6.13 -10.81
CA ILE A 35 5.24 -6.08 -9.38
C ILE A 35 6.49 -5.53 -8.67
N ASN A 36 6.30 -4.46 -7.89
CA ASN A 36 7.37 -3.87 -7.10
C ASN A 36 7.43 -4.49 -5.71
N PHE A 37 8.33 -5.44 -5.48
CA PHE A 37 8.48 -6.05 -4.15
C PHE A 37 9.00 -5.07 -3.09
N ALA A 38 9.68 -4.00 -3.48
CA ALA A 38 10.14 -2.97 -2.55
C ALA A 38 9.03 -2.00 -2.08
N GLN A 39 7.75 -2.22 -2.44
CA GLN A 39 6.66 -1.32 -2.04
C GLN A 39 6.53 -1.20 -0.52
N GLY A 40 6.73 -2.30 0.21
CA GLY A 40 6.73 -2.31 1.66
C GLY A 40 7.87 -1.48 2.25
N GLU A 41 9.01 -1.46 1.60
CA GLU A 41 10.16 -0.70 2.09
C GLU A 41 10.03 0.81 1.80
N PHE A 42 9.28 1.21 0.78
CA PHE A 42 8.88 2.61 0.63
C PHE A 42 7.99 3.06 1.80
N LEU A 43 7.09 2.20 2.24
CA LEU A 43 6.26 2.41 3.43
C LEU A 43 7.12 2.54 4.69
N LEU A 44 8.07 1.61 4.88
CA LEU A 44 9.02 1.62 5.97
C LEU A 44 9.84 2.92 6.00
N VAL A 45 10.49 3.27 4.88
CA VAL A 45 11.32 4.49 4.76
C VAL A 45 10.48 5.73 5.06
N GLY A 46 9.25 5.81 4.50
CA GLY A 46 8.34 6.92 4.76
C GLY A 46 8.01 7.09 6.24
N ALA A 47 7.61 5.99 6.91
CA ALA A 47 7.30 5.99 8.34
C ALA A 47 8.51 6.39 9.21
N TYR A 48 9.71 5.86 8.90
CA TYR A 48 10.93 6.20 9.65
C TYR A 48 11.37 7.64 9.44
N VAL A 49 11.26 8.20 8.24
CA VAL A 49 11.58 9.61 7.97
C VAL A 49 10.62 10.53 8.71
N VAL A 50 9.32 10.21 8.74
CA VAL A 50 8.34 11.00 9.51
C VAL A 50 8.62 10.91 11.01
N TRP A 51 8.89 9.72 11.53
CA TRP A 51 9.27 9.51 12.91
C TRP A 51 10.54 10.31 13.27
N ALA A 52 11.60 10.21 12.47
CA ALA A 52 12.85 10.95 12.70
C ALA A 52 12.63 12.46 12.63
N GLY A 53 11.80 12.92 11.68
CA GLY A 53 11.41 14.31 11.55
C GLY A 53 10.81 14.87 12.83
N VAL A 54 9.89 14.14 13.44
CA VAL A 54 9.23 14.55 14.68
C VAL A 54 10.14 14.35 15.91
N SER A 55 10.76 13.15 16.05
CA SER A 55 11.42 12.74 17.27
C SER A 55 12.88 13.15 17.37
N GLU A 56 13.62 13.20 16.25
CA GLU A 56 15.04 13.56 16.22
C GLU A 56 15.26 15.01 15.79
N TRP A 57 14.51 15.47 14.78
CA TRP A 57 14.71 16.79 14.19
C TRP A 57 13.75 17.85 14.75
N ASN A 58 12.86 17.47 15.66
CA ASN A 58 11.88 18.36 16.31
C ASN A 58 11.01 19.16 15.31
N LEU A 59 10.74 18.59 14.14
CA LEU A 59 9.82 19.17 13.16
C LEU A 59 8.38 18.96 13.61
N ASN A 60 7.50 19.87 13.20
CA ASN A 60 6.09 19.59 13.36
C ASN A 60 5.67 18.41 12.47
N PHE A 61 4.63 17.67 12.86
CA PHE A 61 4.19 16.47 12.17
C PHE A 61 3.93 16.69 10.67
N PHE A 62 3.31 17.81 10.28
CA PHE A 62 3.00 18.08 8.86
C PHE A 62 4.27 18.28 8.01
N LEU A 63 5.27 18.98 8.54
CA LEU A 63 6.55 19.16 7.84
C LEU A 63 7.30 17.82 7.74
N ALA A 64 7.31 17.03 8.82
CA ALA A 64 7.91 15.69 8.81
C ALA A 64 7.19 14.77 7.81
N PHE A 65 5.87 14.83 7.74
CA PHE A 65 5.06 14.06 6.81
C PHE A 65 5.33 14.43 5.35
N LEU A 66 5.38 15.74 5.03
CA LEU A 66 5.76 16.20 3.70
C LEU A 66 7.19 15.81 3.33
N LEU A 67 8.11 15.83 4.29
CA LEU A 67 9.48 15.37 4.09
C LEU A 67 9.53 13.87 3.80
N GLY A 68 8.77 13.06 4.54
CA GLY A 68 8.64 11.62 4.28
C GLY A 68 8.15 11.34 2.86
N ILE A 69 7.09 12.03 2.43
CA ILE A 69 6.57 11.94 1.06
C ILE A 69 7.66 12.36 0.05
N ALA A 70 8.33 13.48 0.27
CA ALA A 70 9.37 13.96 -0.64
C ALA A 70 10.52 12.95 -0.79
N VAL A 71 10.99 12.37 0.33
CA VAL A 71 12.07 11.37 0.32
C VAL A 71 11.65 10.12 -0.45
N THR A 72 10.46 9.59 -0.21
CA THR A 72 10.01 8.37 -0.91
C THR A 72 9.70 8.61 -2.39
N VAL A 73 9.15 9.77 -2.76
CA VAL A 73 8.98 10.19 -4.16
C VAL A 73 10.34 10.27 -4.86
N ILE A 74 11.32 10.95 -4.25
CA ILE A 74 12.67 11.08 -4.80
C ILE A 74 13.32 9.71 -4.94
N THR A 75 13.22 8.85 -3.92
CA THR A 75 13.77 7.48 -3.94
C THR A 75 13.15 6.68 -5.07
N GLY A 76 11.80 6.73 -5.23
CA GLY A 76 11.10 6.03 -6.31
C GLY A 76 11.52 6.50 -7.70
N VAL A 77 11.57 7.82 -7.92
CA VAL A 77 12.00 8.40 -9.20
C VAL A 77 13.47 8.10 -9.50
N LEU A 78 14.34 8.18 -8.48
CA LEU A 78 15.76 7.84 -8.63
C LEU A 78 15.94 6.36 -8.99
N PHE A 79 15.24 5.46 -8.31
CA PHE A 79 15.32 4.05 -8.60
C PHE A 79 14.79 3.72 -10.01
N GLU A 80 13.66 4.31 -10.41
CA GLU A 80 13.19 4.19 -11.79
C GLU A 80 14.28 4.61 -12.76
N ARG A 81 14.89 5.77 -12.53
CA ARG A 81 15.87 6.36 -13.44
C ARG A 81 17.18 5.56 -13.52
N LEU A 82 17.67 5.08 -12.37
CA LEU A 82 18.99 4.44 -12.28
C LEU A 82 18.95 2.94 -12.58
N ALA A 83 17.88 2.25 -12.20
CA ALA A 83 17.78 0.81 -12.34
C ALA A 83 16.72 0.39 -13.37
N LEU A 84 15.45 0.73 -13.15
CA LEU A 84 14.36 0.18 -13.96
C LEU A 84 14.38 0.66 -15.40
N ARG A 85 14.74 1.90 -15.66
CA ARG A 85 14.89 2.42 -17.02
C ARG A 85 15.85 1.61 -17.88
N GLN A 86 16.87 1.02 -17.27
CA GLN A 86 17.85 0.17 -17.96
C GLN A 86 17.33 -1.27 -18.17
N MET A 87 16.22 -1.60 -17.49
CA MET A 87 15.60 -2.92 -17.55
C MET A 87 14.40 -2.98 -18.52
N ILE A 88 14.08 -1.86 -19.19
CA ILE A 88 13.03 -1.83 -20.22
C ILE A 88 13.40 -2.82 -21.34
N GLY A 89 12.45 -3.72 -21.68
CA GLY A 89 12.68 -4.78 -22.65
C GLY A 89 13.44 -6.01 -22.13
N ARG A 90 13.79 -6.04 -20.83
CA ARG A 90 14.37 -7.24 -20.20
C ARG A 90 13.25 -8.17 -19.69
N PRO A 91 13.55 -9.47 -19.49
CA PRO A 91 12.58 -10.41 -18.94
C PRO A 91 12.03 -9.93 -17.60
N ALA A 92 10.73 -10.14 -17.36
CA ALA A 92 10.04 -9.73 -16.13
C ALA A 92 10.74 -10.24 -14.86
N PHE A 93 11.29 -11.46 -14.90
CA PHE A 93 12.06 -12.03 -13.79
C PHE A 93 13.26 -11.18 -13.38
N ALA A 94 14.01 -10.62 -14.35
CA ALA A 94 15.16 -9.76 -14.05
C ALA A 94 14.72 -8.47 -13.34
N VAL A 95 13.59 -7.90 -13.76
CA VAL A 95 13.04 -6.69 -13.13
C VAL A 95 12.56 -7.00 -11.70
N LEU A 96 11.94 -8.16 -11.46
CA LEU A 96 11.56 -8.62 -10.13
C LEU A 96 12.79 -8.72 -9.21
N MET A 97 13.87 -9.33 -9.67
CA MET A 97 15.12 -9.45 -8.88
C MET A 97 15.69 -8.08 -8.50
N VAL A 98 15.60 -7.10 -9.38
CA VAL A 98 16.06 -5.73 -9.11
C VAL A 98 15.17 -5.06 -8.03
N THR A 99 13.86 -5.29 -8.03
CA THR A 99 12.98 -4.75 -6.97
C THR A 99 13.19 -5.44 -5.62
N ILE A 100 13.50 -6.74 -5.59
CA ILE A 100 13.90 -7.45 -4.37
C ILE A 100 15.25 -6.93 -3.86
N GLY A 101 16.19 -6.63 -4.75
CA GLY A 101 17.45 -5.98 -4.37
C GLY A 101 17.22 -4.61 -3.73
N LEU A 102 16.28 -3.82 -4.26
CA LEU A 102 15.89 -2.54 -3.66
C LEU A 102 15.27 -2.71 -2.28
N ASP A 103 14.39 -3.72 -2.12
CA ASP A 103 13.80 -4.08 -0.82
C ASP A 103 14.87 -4.22 0.25
N ILE A 104 15.88 -5.08 -0.01
CA ILE A 104 16.97 -5.34 0.91
C ILE A 104 17.80 -4.06 1.18
N LEU A 105 18.07 -3.28 0.13
CA LEU A 105 18.87 -2.04 0.27
C LEU A 105 18.15 -1.00 1.14
N LEU A 106 16.87 -0.78 0.93
CA LEU A 106 16.10 0.20 1.70
C LEU A 106 15.98 -0.22 3.16
N ARG A 107 15.63 -1.48 3.44
CA ARG A 107 15.54 -2.02 4.79
C ARG A 107 16.89 -1.93 5.52
N THR A 108 17.96 -2.37 4.86
CA THR A 108 19.30 -2.31 5.44
C THR A 108 19.72 -0.85 5.68
N GLY A 109 19.40 0.06 4.79
CA GLY A 109 19.64 1.49 4.95
C GLY A 109 18.95 2.07 6.19
N VAL A 110 17.69 1.69 6.44
CA VAL A 110 16.95 2.07 7.66
C VAL A 110 17.62 1.50 8.91
N ILE A 111 18.02 0.21 8.89
CA ILE A 111 18.67 -0.44 10.02
C ILE A 111 20.05 0.20 10.33
N ILE A 112 20.84 0.50 9.32
CA ILE A 112 22.14 1.15 9.49
C ILE A 112 21.97 2.55 10.09
N LYS A 113 20.96 3.31 9.64
CA LYS A 113 20.74 4.69 10.06
C LYS A 113 20.13 4.79 11.46
N TRP A 114 19.11 3.98 11.76
CA TRP A 114 18.29 4.11 12.97
C TRP A 114 18.30 2.88 13.90
N GLY A 115 18.96 1.80 13.48
CA GLY A 115 18.99 0.55 14.24
C GLY A 115 17.75 -0.31 14.06
N GLY A 116 17.75 -1.48 14.73
CA GLY A 116 16.66 -2.47 14.65
C GLY A 116 15.69 -2.45 15.85
N SER A 117 15.79 -1.45 16.73
CA SER A 117 14.91 -1.37 17.90
C SER A 117 13.54 -0.77 17.59
N ASN A 118 12.53 -1.18 18.35
CA ASN A 118 11.20 -0.62 18.26
C ASN A 118 11.18 0.90 18.48
N ARG A 119 10.35 1.58 17.71
CA ARG A 119 10.13 3.02 17.76
C ARG A 119 8.66 3.30 18.03
N THR A 120 8.37 4.31 18.85
CA THR A 120 6.99 4.76 19.05
C THR A 120 6.56 5.63 17.87
N ALA A 121 5.42 5.33 17.30
CA ALA A 121 4.92 6.06 16.13
C ALA A 121 4.73 7.54 16.43
N ALA A 122 5.13 8.40 15.49
CA ALA A 122 4.82 9.81 15.54
C ALA A 122 3.35 10.00 15.15
N SER A 123 2.54 10.46 16.07
CA SER A 123 1.11 10.71 15.85
C SER A 123 0.78 12.17 16.18
N PRO A 124 0.03 12.88 15.30
CA PRO A 124 -0.50 14.20 15.61
C PRO A 124 -1.70 14.12 16.57
N PHE A 125 -2.21 12.90 16.83
CA PHE A 125 -3.37 12.65 17.67
C PHE A 125 -2.95 11.97 18.97
N LYS A 126 -3.69 12.21 20.05
CA LYS A 126 -3.57 11.37 21.23
C LYS A 126 -4.17 10.00 20.92
N LEU A 127 -3.41 8.94 21.14
CA LEU A 127 -3.80 7.54 20.82
C LEU A 127 -5.12 7.11 21.48
N SER A 128 -5.46 7.71 22.63
CA SER A 128 -6.72 7.44 23.35
C SER A 128 -7.85 8.41 22.97
N SER A 129 -7.67 9.26 21.96
CA SER A 129 -8.72 10.18 21.52
C SER A 129 -9.73 9.47 20.63
N GLY A 130 -10.99 9.72 20.88
CA GLY A 130 -12.12 9.13 20.16
C GLY A 130 -13.42 9.50 20.85
N PHE A 131 -14.53 8.97 20.36
CA PHE A 131 -15.83 9.11 20.99
C PHE A 131 -16.53 7.74 21.07
N ASP A 132 -17.27 7.55 22.16
CA ASP A 132 -18.03 6.34 22.39
C ASP A 132 -19.50 6.58 22.08
N THR A 133 -20.10 5.72 21.25
CA THR A 133 -21.52 5.78 20.92
C THR A 133 -22.08 4.37 20.83
N GLY A 134 -23.14 4.08 21.62
CA GLY A 134 -23.81 2.77 21.58
C GLY A 134 -22.92 1.58 21.97
N GLY A 135 -21.87 1.80 22.78
CA GLY A 135 -20.92 0.76 23.17
C GLY A 135 -19.85 0.44 22.10
N VAL A 136 -19.70 1.31 21.10
CA VAL A 136 -18.67 1.24 20.07
C VAL A 136 -17.74 2.43 20.27
N HIS A 137 -16.43 2.17 20.29
CA HIS A 137 -15.38 3.20 20.33
C HIS A 137 -14.95 3.58 18.92
N PHE A 138 -15.11 4.85 18.56
CA PHE A 138 -14.65 5.41 17.29
C PHE A 138 -13.33 6.16 17.53
N GLY A 139 -12.21 5.49 17.34
CA GLY A 139 -10.90 6.09 17.53
C GLY A 139 -10.57 7.15 16.47
N THR A 140 -9.89 8.20 16.90
CA THR A 140 -9.53 9.32 16.02
C THR A 140 -8.57 8.89 14.91
N SER A 141 -7.65 7.95 15.19
CA SER A 141 -6.70 7.43 14.21
C SER A 141 -7.38 6.67 13.08
N GLU A 142 -8.38 5.83 13.41
CA GLU A 142 -9.16 5.05 12.45
C GLU A 142 -9.99 5.96 11.55
N ILE A 143 -10.63 6.97 12.14
CA ILE A 143 -11.42 7.96 11.39
C ILE A 143 -10.52 8.70 10.39
N TRP A 144 -9.36 9.20 10.83
CA TRP A 144 -8.44 9.89 9.94
C TRP A 144 -7.86 8.97 8.86
N THR A 145 -7.58 7.71 9.18
CA THR A 145 -7.15 6.71 8.20
C THR A 145 -8.18 6.58 7.07
N ILE A 146 -9.46 6.43 7.42
CA ILE A 146 -10.55 6.34 6.45
C ILE A 146 -10.66 7.64 5.62
N ILE A 147 -10.68 8.79 6.27
CA ILE A 147 -10.79 10.09 5.58
C ILE A 147 -9.63 10.29 4.61
N VAL A 148 -8.39 10.08 5.05
CA VAL A 148 -7.19 10.27 4.21
C VAL A 148 -7.19 9.28 3.04
N THR A 149 -7.60 8.04 3.26
CA THR A 149 -7.73 7.06 2.18
C THR A 149 -8.75 7.51 1.14
N ILE A 150 -9.92 8.00 1.56
CA ILE A 150 -10.92 8.54 0.64
C ILE A 150 -10.36 9.73 -0.15
N VAL A 151 -9.66 10.65 0.51
CA VAL A 151 -9.02 11.80 -0.14
C VAL A 151 -7.97 11.35 -1.16
N VAL A 152 -7.10 10.40 -0.81
CA VAL A 152 -6.10 9.84 -1.74
C VAL A 152 -6.78 9.17 -2.94
N CYS A 153 -7.81 8.38 -2.71
CA CYS A 153 -8.59 7.75 -3.79
C CYS A 153 -9.24 8.80 -4.71
N ALA A 154 -9.82 9.85 -4.14
CA ALA A 154 -10.41 10.95 -4.90
C ALA A 154 -9.36 11.70 -5.73
N LEU A 155 -8.20 12.01 -5.15
CA LEU A 155 -7.09 12.65 -5.85
C LEU A 155 -6.56 11.78 -7.00
N LEU A 156 -6.41 10.48 -6.79
CA LEU A 156 -6.03 9.54 -7.85
C LEU A 156 -7.08 9.46 -8.95
N PHE A 157 -8.36 9.40 -8.58
CA PHE A 157 -9.44 9.42 -9.56
C PHE A 157 -9.39 10.68 -10.43
N VAL A 158 -9.24 11.86 -9.81
CA VAL A 158 -9.11 13.14 -10.52
C VAL A 158 -7.86 13.12 -11.40
N PHE A 159 -6.72 12.66 -10.87
CA PHE A 159 -5.48 12.54 -11.61
C PHE A 159 -5.64 11.68 -12.87
N PHE A 160 -6.13 10.44 -12.70
CA PHE A 160 -6.30 9.52 -13.82
C PHE A 160 -7.34 9.99 -14.85
N ARG A 161 -8.41 10.67 -14.41
CA ARG A 161 -9.52 11.05 -15.29
C ARG A 161 -9.25 12.35 -16.03
N PHE A 162 -8.66 13.35 -15.37
CA PHE A 162 -8.65 14.74 -15.86
C PHE A 162 -7.26 15.24 -16.24
N THR A 163 -6.17 14.51 -15.95
CA THR A 163 -4.83 14.99 -16.30
C THR A 163 -4.29 14.32 -17.56
N LYS A 164 -3.45 15.05 -18.32
CA LYS A 164 -2.73 14.51 -19.49
C LYS A 164 -1.80 13.34 -19.11
N TYR A 165 -1.21 13.37 -17.92
CA TYR A 165 -0.35 12.31 -17.43
C TYR A 165 -1.14 11.06 -17.02
N GLY A 166 -2.30 11.24 -16.40
CA GLY A 166 -3.23 10.13 -16.13
C GLY A 166 -3.76 9.48 -17.41
N LEU A 167 -4.03 10.29 -18.48
CA LEU A 167 -4.37 9.76 -19.78
C LEU A 167 -3.20 8.97 -20.39
N ALA A 168 -1.98 9.51 -20.33
CA ALA A 168 -0.78 8.84 -20.82
C ALA A 168 -0.54 7.50 -20.09
N MET A 169 -0.69 7.45 -18.76
CA MET A 169 -0.58 6.22 -17.98
C MET A 169 -1.63 5.18 -18.40
N ARG A 170 -2.88 5.59 -18.64
CA ARG A 170 -3.92 4.66 -19.12
C ARG A 170 -3.64 4.15 -20.52
N ALA A 171 -3.15 4.99 -21.42
CA ALA A 171 -2.78 4.58 -22.78
C ALA A 171 -1.61 3.59 -22.76
N THR A 172 -0.58 3.86 -21.97
CA THR A 172 0.60 2.96 -21.78
C THR A 172 0.18 1.61 -21.18
N ALA A 173 -0.82 1.61 -20.29
CA ALA A 173 -1.35 0.39 -19.66
C ALA A 173 -2.12 -0.51 -20.64
N ILE A 174 -2.65 0.04 -21.73
CA ILE A 174 -3.38 -0.72 -22.76
C ILE A 174 -2.41 -1.30 -23.79
N ASP A 175 -1.53 -0.46 -24.31
CA ASP A 175 -0.53 -0.85 -25.31
C ASP A 175 0.66 0.11 -25.27
N GLN A 176 1.80 -0.39 -24.80
CA GLN A 176 3.03 0.36 -24.67
C GLN A 176 3.63 0.78 -26.01
N GLU A 177 3.56 -0.11 -27.01
CA GLU A 177 4.13 0.17 -28.35
C GLU A 177 3.31 1.21 -29.07
N ALA A 178 1.97 1.10 -29.02
CA ALA A 178 1.07 2.09 -29.57
C ALA A 178 1.23 3.46 -28.87
N ALA A 179 1.39 3.46 -27.55
CA ALA A 179 1.63 4.69 -26.78
C ALA A 179 2.93 5.40 -27.22
N LEU A 180 4.01 4.63 -27.44
CA LEU A 180 5.26 5.16 -27.98
C LEU A 180 5.09 5.74 -29.38
N ALA A 181 4.36 5.04 -30.26
CA ALA A 181 4.13 5.45 -31.64
C ALA A 181 3.41 6.81 -31.76
N ILE A 182 2.51 7.13 -30.80
CA ILE A 182 1.80 8.42 -30.73
C ILE A 182 2.56 9.47 -29.92
N GLY A 183 3.83 9.19 -29.50
CA GLY A 183 4.72 10.15 -28.87
C GLY A 183 4.58 10.26 -27.34
N ILE A 184 3.95 9.32 -26.67
CA ILE A 184 3.90 9.28 -25.20
C ILE A 184 5.29 8.92 -24.67
N ASN A 185 5.82 9.75 -23.76
CA ASN A 185 7.09 9.48 -23.11
C ASN A 185 6.92 8.49 -21.94
N ILE A 186 7.14 7.19 -22.21
CA ILE A 186 7.01 6.12 -21.21
C ILE A 186 7.91 6.34 -19.99
N ARG A 187 9.10 6.94 -20.16
CA ARG A 187 10.01 7.23 -19.04
C ARG A 187 9.38 8.17 -18.03
N VAL A 188 8.64 9.18 -18.49
CA VAL A 188 7.88 10.09 -17.60
C VAL A 188 6.74 9.36 -16.93
N VAL A 189 6.04 8.48 -17.65
CA VAL A 189 4.94 7.66 -17.10
C VAL A 189 5.45 6.78 -15.96
N TYR A 190 6.58 6.11 -16.14
CA TYR A 190 7.18 5.25 -15.13
C TYR A 190 7.65 6.06 -13.91
N ALA A 191 8.39 7.16 -14.14
CA ALA A 191 8.86 8.01 -13.04
C ALA A 191 7.69 8.55 -12.19
N LEU A 192 6.59 8.95 -12.84
CA LEU A 192 5.37 9.39 -12.13
C LEU A 192 4.73 8.24 -11.35
N ALA A 193 4.62 7.04 -11.94
CA ALA A 193 4.05 5.89 -11.25
C ALA A 193 4.82 5.54 -9.98
N TRP A 194 6.15 5.49 -10.06
CA TRP A 194 7.02 5.22 -8.91
C TRP A 194 7.00 6.34 -7.87
N GLY A 195 6.96 7.60 -8.31
CA GLY A 195 6.81 8.73 -7.40
C GLY A 195 5.47 8.72 -6.65
N ILE A 196 4.36 8.52 -7.37
CA ILE A 196 3.01 8.45 -6.76
C ILE A 196 2.93 7.26 -5.80
N ALA A 197 3.45 6.08 -6.19
CA ALA A 197 3.47 4.89 -5.34
C ALA A 197 4.28 5.11 -4.06
N GLY A 198 5.44 5.79 -4.14
CA GLY A 198 6.23 6.18 -2.97
C GLY A 198 5.48 7.13 -2.04
N ALA A 199 4.79 8.14 -2.59
CA ALA A 199 3.96 9.06 -1.80
C ALA A 199 2.85 8.31 -1.05
N ILE A 200 2.11 7.44 -1.74
CA ILE A 200 1.02 6.65 -1.13
C ILE A 200 1.58 5.68 -0.09
N ALA A 201 2.73 5.05 -0.35
CA ALA A 201 3.40 4.18 0.61
C ALA A 201 3.72 4.91 1.91
N THR A 202 4.24 6.15 1.85
CA THR A 202 4.47 6.96 3.06
C THR A 202 3.18 7.19 3.84
N ILE A 203 2.08 7.53 3.15
CA ILE A 203 0.79 7.74 3.80
C ILE A 203 0.35 6.45 4.51
N GLY A 204 0.34 5.32 3.80
CA GLY A 204 -0.01 4.02 4.37
C GLY A 204 0.89 3.62 5.55
N GLY A 205 2.21 3.85 5.43
CA GLY A 205 3.19 3.51 6.46
C GLY A 205 3.03 4.31 7.75
N VAL A 206 2.75 5.60 7.63
CA VAL A 206 2.50 6.45 8.80
C VAL A 206 1.24 6.01 9.53
N PHE A 207 0.13 5.77 8.82
CA PHE A 207 -1.11 5.32 9.45
C PHE A 207 -0.99 3.90 10.02
N LEU A 208 -0.29 3.00 9.33
CA LEU A 208 0.00 1.67 9.86
C LEU A 208 0.82 1.76 11.17
N GLY A 209 1.90 2.55 11.17
CA GLY A 209 2.69 2.77 12.37
C GLY A 209 1.89 3.39 13.53
N ILE A 210 0.95 4.30 13.24
CA ILE A 210 0.06 4.89 14.26
C ILE A 210 -0.88 3.82 14.85
N GLN A 211 -1.42 2.91 14.04
CA GLN A 211 -2.27 1.82 14.52
C GLN A 211 -1.51 0.80 15.36
N GLU A 212 -0.29 0.45 14.94
CA GLU A 212 0.58 -0.46 15.70
C GLU A 212 1.19 0.19 16.94
N ILE A 213 1.07 1.51 17.12
CA ILE A 213 1.64 2.32 18.21
C ILE A 213 3.17 2.31 18.21
N THR A 214 3.77 1.15 18.00
CA THR A 214 5.22 0.94 17.86
C THR A 214 5.49 0.20 16.57
N PHE A 215 6.63 0.50 15.94
CA PHE A 215 7.07 -0.19 14.74
C PHE A 215 8.59 -0.37 14.74
N ASP A 216 9.03 -1.34 13.99
CA ASP A 216 10.43 -1.68 13.79
C ASP A 216 10.73 -1.87 12.29
N PRO A 217 11.95 -2.26 11.88
CA PRO A 217 12.26 -2.51 10.48
C PRO A 217 11.48 -3.64 9.79
N THR A 218 10.64 -4.39 10.52
CA THR A 218 9.76 -5.40 9.91
C THR A 218 8.44 -4.82 9.39
N LEU A 219 8.16 -3.53 9.68
CA LEU A 219 6.95 -2.85 9.22
C LEU A 219 6.73 -2.98 7.70
N GLY A 220 7.80 -2.96 6.91
CA GLY A 220 7.73 -3.17 5.47
C GLY A 220 7.16 -4.55 5.08
N GLN A 221 7.37 -5.57 5.89
CA GLN A 221 6.86 -6.91 5.64
C GLN A 221 5.33 -7.01 5.79
N ILE A 222 4.73 -6.14 6.61
CA ILE A 222 3.27 -6.06 6.74
C ILE A 222 2.61 -5.70 5.40
N ALA A 223 3.33 -4.98 4.52
CA ALA A 223 2.84 -4.73 3.17
C ALA A 223 2.60 -6.01 2.35
N LEU A 224 3.23 -7.14 2.72
CA LEU A 224 2.95 -8.44 2.09
C LEU A 224 1.54 -8.94 2.43
N LEU A 225 0.96 -8.53 3.57
CA LEU A 225 -0.44 -8.82 3.90
C LEU A 225 -1.43 -8.08 2.97
N ALA A 226 -0.98 -7.04 2.27
CA ALA A 226 -1.77 -6.38 1.23
C ALA A 226 -1.74 -7.14 -0.13
N PHE A 227 -0.88 -8.16 -0.31
CA PHE A 227 -0.87 -8.97 -1.53
C PHE A 227 -2.21 -9.67 -1.80
N PRO A 228 -2.85 -10.32 -0.82
CA PRO A 228 -4.20 -10.83 -1.01
C PRO A 228 -5.18 -9.76 -1.49
N ALA A 229 -5.07 -8.52 -1.00
CA ALA A 229 -5.93 -7.42 -1.42
C ALA A 229 -5.77 -7.07 -2.90
N ILE A 230 -4.51 -7.00 -3.37
CA ILE A 230 -4.20 -6.64 -4.76
C ILE A 230 -4.67 -7.75 -5.71
N ILE A 231 -4.37 -9.00 -5.37
CA ILE A 231 -4.70 -10.15 -6.20
C ILE A 231 -6.23 -10.35 -6.23
N LEU A 232 -6.88 -10.26 -5.08
CA LEU A 232 -8.33 -10.35 -4.95
C LEU A 232 -9.03 -9.23 -5.72
N GLY A 233 -8.51 -8.01 -5.61
CA GLY A 233 -9.04 -6.84 -6.31
C GLY A 233 -8.85 -6.89 -7.82
N GLY A 234 -7.73 -7.45 -8.27
CA GLY A 234 -7.21 -7.44 -9.64
C GLY A 234 -6.05 -6.47 -9.78
N LEU A 235 -4.88 -6.99 -10.21
CA LEU A 235 -3.59 -6.28 -10.26
C LEU A 235 -3.62 -4.94 -11.00
N ASP A 236 -4.45 -4.81 -12.00
CA ASP A 236 -4.58 -3.66 -12.90
C ASP A 236 -5.72 -2.70 -12.53
N SER A 237 -6.49 -3.00 -11.47
CA SER A 237 -7.69 -2.26 -11.11
C SER A 237 -7.51 -1.41 -9.85
N VAL A 238 -7.48 -0.07 -10.00
CA VAL A 238 -7.46 0.88 -8.88
C VAL A 238 -8.68 0.71 -7.96
N VAL A 239 -9.86 0.49 -8.54
CA VAL A 239 -11.09 0.22 -7.76
C VAL A 239 -10.97 -1.13 -7.06
N GLY A 240 -10.42 -2.12 -7.75
CA GLY A 240 -10.16 -3.44 -7.20
C GLY A 240 -9.22 -3.40 -5.98
N ALA A 241 -8.14 -2.63 -6.06
CA ALA A 241 -7.21 -2.46 -4.95
C ALA A 241 -7.90 -1.92 -3.68
N VAL A 242 -8.81 -0.94 -3.84
CA VAL A 242 -9.56 -0.37 -2.70
C VAL A 242 -10.55 -1.39 -2.12
N VAL A 243 -11.36 -2.01 -2.97
CA VAL A 243 -12.35 -3.01 -2.52
C VAL A 243 -11.65 -4.23 -1.93
N GLY A 244 -10.59 -4.71 -2.57
CA GLY A 244 -9.75 -5.81 -2.07
C GLY A 244 -9.15 -5.48 -0.71
N GLY A 245 -8.58 -4.29 -0.52
CA GLY A 245 -8.05 -3.82 0.74
C GLY A 245 -9.08 -3.85 1.86
N ILE A 246 -10.26 -3.29 1.62
CA ILE A 246 -11.36 -3.27 2.61
C ILE A 246 -11.82 -4.70 2.95
N LEU A 247 -11.98 -5.57 1.96
CA LEU A 247 -12.40 -6.95 2.19
C LEU A 247 -11.37 -7.72 3.02
N ILE A 248 -10.09 -7.56 2.74
CA ILE A 248 -9.00 -8.21 3.48
C ILE A 248 -8.92 -7.68 4.91
N GLY A 249 -8.97 -6.36 5.12
CA GLY A 249 -8.96 -5.77 6.46
C GLY A 249 -10.16 -6.22 7.30
N LEU A 250 -11.36 -6.24 6.71
CA LEU A 250 -12.56 -6.76 7.39
C LEU A 250 -12.39 -8.24 7.76
N THR A 251 -11.87 -9.06 6.85
CA THR A 251 -11.66 -10.49 7.10
C THR A 251 -10.68 -10.71 8.24
N GLN A 252 -9.58 -9.96 8.26
CA GLN A 252 -8.54 -10.07 9.27
C GLN A 252 -9.07 -9.66 10.65
N ASP A 253 -9.69 -8.49 10.75
CA ASP A 253 -10.14 -7.95 12.04
C ASP A 253 -11.33 -8.74 12.62
N ILE A 254 -12.28 -9.17 11.78
CA ILE A 254 -13.38 -10.04 12.22
C ILE A 254 -12.83 -11.38 12.71
N THR A 255 -11.91 -12.00 11.97
CA THR A 255 -11.27 -13.26 12.38
C THR A 255 -10.47 -13.09 13.66
N ALA A 256 -9.72 -12.02 13.83
CA ALA A 256 -8.99 -11.72 15.07
C ALA A 256 -9.94 -11.57 16.26
N GLY A 257 -11.04 -10.84 16.11
CA GLY A 257 -12.01 -10.62 17.16
C GLY A 257 -12.74 -11.89 17.64
N TYR A 258 -12.93 -12.87 16.76
CA TYR A 258 -13.56 -14.15 17.11
C TYR A 258 -12.56 -15.30 17.31
N GLU A 259 -11.26 -15.04 17.26
CA GLU A 259 -10.20 -16.07 17.32
C GLU A 259 -10.34 -16.98 18.56
N SER A 260 -10.73 -16.43 19.71
CA SER A 260 -10.93 -17.23 20.94
C SER A 260 -11.94 -18.36 20.79
N HIS A 261 -12.87 -18.28 19.84
CA HIS A 261 -13.90 -19.31 19.61
C HIS A 261 -13.36 -20.50 18.81
N PHE A 262 -12.38 -20.29 17.97
CA PHE A 262 -11.85 -21.33 17.09
C PHE A 262 -10.33 -21.59 17.22
N ALA A 263 -9.65 -20.88 18.13
CA ALA A 263 -8.22 -21.09 18.37
C ALA A 263 -7.87 -22.53 18.74
N ASN A 264 -8.76 -23.24 19.43
CA ASN A 264 -8.58 -24.64 19.79
C ASN A 264 -8.59 -25.60 18.57
N ILE A 265 -9.16 -25.18 17.43
CA ILE A 265 -9.32 -26.00 16.22
C ILE A 265 -8.33 -25.55 15.15
N LEU A 266 -8.21 -24.24 14.93
CA LEU A 266 -7.46 -23.63 13.83
C LEU A 266 -6.10 -23.08 14.27
N GLY A 267 -5.84 -23.01 15.58
CA GLY A 267 -4.61 -22.44 16.14
C GLY A 267 -4.69 -20.91 16.35
N ALA A 268 -3.76 -20.39 17.15
CA ALA A 268 -3.57 -18.95 17.31
C ALA A 268 -2.92 -18.35 16.07
N GLY A 269 -3.30 -17.11 15.69
CA GLY A 269 -2.80 -16.43 14.50
C GLY A 269 -3.55 -16.79 13.20
N PHE A 270 -4.72 -17.45 13.31
CA PHE A 270 -5.54 -17.76 12.13
C PHE A 270 -5.98 -16.50 11.37
N HIS A 271 -6.11 -15.36 12.05
CA HIS A 271 -6.46 -14.07 11.44
C HIS A 271 -5.45 -13.61 10.36
N ASP A 272 -4.18 -14.03 10.44
CA ASP A 272 -3.18 -13.74 9.40
C ASP A 272 -3.32 -14.63 8.17
N ILE A 273 -3.90 -15.82 8.35
CA ILE A 273 -4.08 -16.82 7.27
C ILE A 273 -5.42 -16.60 6.55
N ALA A 274 -6.45 -16.16 7.27
CA ALA A 274 -7.81 -15.98 6.74
C ALA A 274 -7.88 -15.12 5.47
N PRO A 275 -7.15 -13.99 5.35
CA PRO A 275 -7.07 -13.19 4.13
C PRO A 275 -6.60 -13.99 2.90
N TYR A 276 -5.62 -14.88 3.06
CA TYR A 276 -5.11 -15.71 1.96
C TYR A 276 -6.10 -16.79 1.55
N ILE A 277 -6.83 -17.36 2.51
CA ILE A 277 -7.90 -18.31 2.23
C ILE A 277 -9.01 -17.64 1.42
N LEU A 278 -9.45 -16.44 1.85
CA LEU A 278 -10.45 -15.66 1.11
C LEU A 278 -9.98 -15.35 -0.31
N MET A 279 -8.72 -14.94 -0.47
CA MET A 279 -8.12 -14.69 -1.78
C MET A 279 -8.20 -15.94 -2.67
N ILE A 280 -7.80 -17.10 -2.16
CA ILE A 280 -7.81 -18.36 -2.91
C ILE A 280 -9.25 -18.72 -3.33
N ILE A 281 -10.22 -18.62 -2.43
CA ILE A 281 -11.64 -18.90 -2.74
C ILE A 281 -12.13 -17.99 -3.87
N ILE A 282 -11.83 -16.71 -3.81
CA ILE A 282 -12.27 -15.75 -4.83
C ILE A 282 -11.56 -16.02 -6.17
N LEU A 283 -10.27 -16.36 -6.17
CA LEU A 283 -9.55 -16.70 -7.40
C LEU A 283 -10.09 -17.97 -8.08
N PHE A 284 -10.56 -18.97 -7.34
CA PHE A 284 -11.24 -20.12 -7.92
C PHE A 284 -12.52 -19.74 -8.68
N ILE A 285 -13.23 -18.70 -8.23
CA ILE A 285 -14.46 -18.21 -8.84
C ILE A 285 -14.16 -17.18 -9.95
N ARG A 286 -13.18 -16.30 -9.71
CA ARG A 286 -12.75 -15.21 -10.59
C ARG A 286 -11.22 -15.15 -10.70
N PRO A 287 -10.61 -15.87 -11.65
CA PRO A 287 -9.15 -16.01 -11.74
C PRO A 287 -8.39 -14.71 -12.04
N TYR A 288 -9.09 -13.68 -12.51
CA TYR A 288 -8.52 -12.34 -12.74
C TYR A 288 -8.77 -11.36 -11.57
N GLY A 289 -9.29 -11.85 -10.44
CA GLY A 289 -9.77 -11.01 -9.35
C GLY A 289 -11.15 -10.42 -9.61
N LEU A 290 -11.65 -9.61 -8.65
CA LEU A 290 -13.02 -9.06 -8.71
C LEU A 290 -13.20 -8.05 -9.85
N PHE A 291 -12.18 -7.23 -10.12
CA PHE A 291 -12.21 -6.11 -11.06
C PHE A 291 -11.05 -6.13 -12.08
N GLY A 292 -10.27 -7.21 -12.12
CA GLY A 292 -9.18 -7.37 -13.07
C GLY A 292 -9.67 -7.53 -14.51
N THR A 293 -8.89 -7.08 -15.48
CA THR A 293 -9.20 -7.19 -16.90
C THR A 293 -8.72 -8.51 -17.47
N ARG A 294 -9.57 -9.15 -18.27
CA ARG A 294 -9.21 -10.38 -18.98
C ARG A 294 -8.28 -10.03 -20.13
N LYS A 295 -7.00 -10.42 -20.03
CA LYS A 295 -6.08 -10.30 -21.19
C LYS A 295 -6.52 -11.32 -22.25
N VAL A 296 -6.90 -10.83 -23.42
CA VAL A 296 -7.12 -11.67 -24.61
C VAL A 296 -5.78 -11.77 -25.30
N GLU A 297 -5.12 -12.91 -25.21
CA GLU A 297 -3.95 -13.19 -26.05
C GLU A 297 -4.43 -13.21 -27.51
N ARG A 298 -3.94 -12.29 -28.30
CA ARG A 298 -4.09 -12.38 -29.76
C ARG A 298 -3.11 -13.45 -30.23
N ILE A 299 -3.65 -14.59 -30.65
CA ILE A 299 -2.94 -15.67 -31.33
C ILE A 299 -2.50 -15.17 -32.71
#